data_d97456f7519db5cb2a964e7655856cd9
#
_entry.id   d97456f7519db5cb2a964e7655856cd9
#
_cell.length_a   1.000
_cell.length_b   1.000
_cell.length_c   1.000
_cell.angle_alpha   90.00
_cell.angle_beta   90.00
_cell.angle_gamma   90.00
#
_symmetry.space_group_name_H-M   'P 1'
#
loop_
_entity.id
_entity.type
_entity.pdbx_description
1 polymer ?
#
loop_
_entity_poly.entity_id
_entity_poly.type
_entity_poly.pdbx_seq_one_letter_code
_entity_poly.pdbx_strand_id
1 'polypeptide(L)'
;MKTVYLYDEKTKEFKNEVNAQLDPLESEKAGKDIYLLPANATWDEPTVKDGCVPVWNGETWDEVEDHRKQEYWLPEDKYGAPAREMKEIGPLPEGAMLTAPERTLEEVKAAKIAELKAERDSKEVEPITYNGNLYDYDDKARERINAAIIALELQGEGATIDWTTADNADTSVTATDLKMIIAAVAVRSNKLHTAYRIAKEKVEEATTAADVEAVTF
;
A
#
# COMPACT_ATOMS: atom_id res chain seq x y z
N MET A 1 42.07 -39.85 11.80
CA MET A 1 40.70 -39.55 11.37
C MET A 1 40.81 -38.38 10.40
N LYS A 2 40.19 -38.42 9.25
CA LYS A 2 40.31 -37.39 8.23
C LYS A 2 38.93 -36.84 7.93
N THR A 3 38.75 -35.54 7.95
CA THR A 3 37.47 -34.87 7.65
C THR A 3 37.31 -34.70 6.14
N VAL A 4 36.07 -34.82 5.68
CA VAL A 4 35.65 -34.59 4.29
C VAL A 4 34.43 -33.69 4.28
N TYR A 5 34.36 -32.80 3.32
CA TYR A 5 33.35 -31.74 3.20
C TYR A 5 32.39 -32.08 2.05
N LEU A 6 31.11 -32.23 2.40
CA LEU A 6 30.06 -32.62 1.47
C LEU A 6 29.38 -31.41 0.85
N TYR A 7 29.04 -31.51 -0.44
CA TYR A 7 28.26 -30.48 -1.14
C TYR A 7 27.02 -31.09 -1.82
N ASP A 8 26.08 -30.24 -2.13
CA ASP A 8 24.87 -30.68 -2.86
C ASP A 8 25.24 -31.09 -4.29
N GLU A 9 24.64 -32.16 -4.78
CA GLU A 9 24.91 -32.67 -6.11
C GLU A 9 24.55 -31.67 -7.23
N LYS A 10 23.46 -30.89 -7.05
CA LYS A 10 22.94 -29.97 -8.06
C LYS A 10 23.46 -28.56 -7.88
N THR A 11 23.28 -28.01 -6.66
CA THR A 11 23.63 -26.62 -6.36
C THR A 11 25.09 -26.43 -6.01
N LYS A 12 25.81 -27.52 -5.69
CA LYS A 12 27.21 -27.49 -5.22
C LYS A 12 27.44 -26.74 -3.90
N GLU A 13 26.37 -26.30 -3.25
CA GLU A 13 26.43 -25.64 -1.94
C GLU A 13 26.99 -26.59 -0.87
N PHE A 14 27.80 -26.07 0.02
CA PHE A 14 28.29 -26.80 1.18
C PHE A 14 27.12 -27.28 2.06
N LYS A 15 27.15 -28.56 2.45
CA LYS A 15 26.13 -29.15 3.33
C LYS A 15 26.60 -29.30 4.75
N ASN A 16 27.63 -30.10 4.90
CA ASN A 16 28.20 -30.45 6.21
C ASN A 16 29.55 -31.15 6.03
N GLU A 17 30.24 -31.32 7.14
CA GLU A 17 31.45 -32.15 7.22
C GLU A 17 31.15 -33.50 7.84
N VAL A 18 31.91 -34.54 7.45
CA VAL A 18 31.84 -35.86 8.02
C VAL A 18 33.25 -36.48 8.12
N ASN A 19 33.37 -37.49 8.98
CA ASN A 19 34.62 -38.25 9.01
C ASN A 19 34.67 -39.24 7.85
N ALA A 20 35.72 -39.21 7.08
CA ALA A 20 35.95 -40.12 5.98
C ALA A 20 36.14 -41.55 6.49
N GLN A 21 35.55 -42.49 5.76
CA GLN A 21 35.79 -43.91 6.05
C GLN A 21 37.12 -44.37 5.55
N LEU A 22 37.79 -45.22 6.33
CA LEU A 22 39.02 -45.88 5.94
C LEU A 22 38.74 -46.88 4.81
N ASP A 23 39.60 -46.93 3.81
CA ASP A 23 39.63 -48.03 2.83
C ASP A 23 40.54 -49.16 3.40
N PRO A 24 39.94 -50.28 3.90
CA PRO A 24 40.74 -51.32 4.54
C PRO A 24 41.72 -52.00 3.58
N LEU A 25 41.28 -52.19 2.32
CA LEU A 25 42.03 -52.93 1.34
C LEU A 25 43.23 -52.12 0.81
N GLU A 26 43.00 -50.87 0.50
CA GLU A 26 44.06 -49.98 0.01
C GLU A 26 44.98 -49.55 1.14
N SER A 27 44.50 -49.44 2.38
CA SER A 27 45.33 -49.14 3.55
C SER A 27 46.29 -50.30 3.86
N GLU A 28 45.84 -51.54 3.79
CA GLU A 28 46.67 -52.74 3.99
C GLU A 28 47.78 -52.81 2.93
N LYS A 29 47.41 -52.62 1.65
CA LYS A 29 48.37 -52.63 0.54
C LYS A 29 49.44 -51.52 0.65
N ALA A 30 49.00 -50.33 1.07
CA ALA A 30 49.85 -49.16 1.13
C ALA A 30 50.66 -49.04 2.44
N GLY A 31 50.33 -49.83 3.45
CA GLY A 31 50.94 -49.76 4.80
C GLY A 31 50.72 -48.46 5.53
N LYS A 32 49.61 -47.72 5.16
CA LYS A 32 49.20 -46.47 5.77
C LYS A 32 47.69 -46.26 5.59
N ASP A 33 47.10 -45.40 6.44
CA ASP A 33 45.70 -45.06 6.34
C ASP A 33 45.38 -44.40 5.02
N ILE A 34 44.48 -45.02 4.23
CA ILE A 34 43.89 -44.46 3.02
C ILE A 34 42.39 -44.28 3.28
N TYR A 35 41.86 -43.12 3.01
CA TYR A 35 40.45 -42.76 3.26
C TYR A 35 39.69 -42.63 1.94
N LEU A 36 38.45 -43.09 1.97
CA LEU A 36 37.54 -43.02 0.85
C LEU A 36 36.99 -41.58 0.74
N LEU A 37 37.03 -41.04 -0.47
CA LEU A 37 36.32 -39.78 -0.80
C LEU A 37 34.92 -40.10 -1.31
N PRO A 38 33.88 -39.74 -0.58
CA PRO A 38 32.49 -39.93 -1.04
C PRO A 38 32.18 -39.14 -2.31
N ALA A 39 31.14 -39.54 -3.01
CA ALA A 39 30.59 -38.73 -4.10
C ALA A 39 30.13 -37.35 -3.55
N ASN A 40 30.25 -36.30 -4.35
CA ASN A 40 29.91 -34.94 -3.98
C ASN A 40 30.60 -34.46 -2.69
N ALA A 41 31.89 -34.75 -2.61
CA ALA A 41 32.73 -34.37 -1.47
C ALA A 41 34.14 -33.90 -1.91
N THR A 42 34.79 -33.13 -1.08
CA THR A 42 36.16 -32.71 -1.25
C THR A 42 36.92 -32.81 0.06
N TRP A 43 38.29 -32.83 -0.03
CA TRP A 43 39.17 -32.73 1.13
C TRP A 43 39.42 -31.29 1.57
N ASP A 44 39.08 -30.33 0.73
CA ASP A 44 39.32 -28.93 0.96
C ASP A 44 38.26 -28.33 1.86
N GLU A 45 38.68 -27.72 2.95
CA GLU A 45 37.80 -27.09 3.94
C GLU A 45 37.19 -25.80 3.39
N PRO A 46 35.83 -25.65 3.43
CA PRO A 46 35.22 -24.41 3.04
C PRO A 46 35.44 -23.31 4.09
N THR A 47 35.62 -22.11 3.65
CA THR A 47 35.51 -20.93 4.52
C THR A 47 33.99 -20.55 4.63
N VAL A 48 33.46 -20.63 5.84
CA VAL A 48 32.08 -20.19 6.11
C VAL A 48 32.12 -18.74 6.60
N LYS A 49 31.40 -17.87 5.89
CA LYS A 49 31.34 -16.44 6.19
C LYS A 49 29.87 -16.03 6.31
N ASP A 50 29.58 -15.15 7.25
CA ASP A 50 28.22 -14.63 7.44
C ASP A 50 27.71 -13.97 6.16
N GLY A 51 26.47 -14.32 5.78
CA GLY A 51 25.82 -13.83 4.57
C GLY A 51 26.31 -14.46 3.25
N CYS A 52 27.16 -15.50 3.33
CA CYS A 52 27.63 -16.23 2.16
C CYS A 52 27.44 -17.73 2.32
N VAL A 53 27.33 -18.42 1.20
CA VAL A 53 27.33 -19.89 1.10
C VAL A 53 28.57 -20.32 0.31
N PRO A 54 29.38 -21.25 0.83
CA PRO A 54 30.45 -21.87 0.06
C PRO A 54 29.87 -22.77 -1.05
N VAL A 55 30.30 -22.56 -2.28
CA VAL A 55 29.88 -23.32 -3.46
C VAL A 55 31.09 -23.98 -4.10
N TRP A 56 31.07 -25.29 -4.29
CA TRP A 56 32.17 -26.05 -4.89
C TRP A 56 32.19 -25.89 -6.41
N ASN A 57 33.24 -25.29 -6.95
CA ASN A 57 33.40 -25.07 -8.39
C ASN A 57 34.11 -26.22 -9.13
N GLY A 58 34.52 -27.27 -8.41
CA GLY A 58 35.27 -28.41 -8.93
C GLY A 58 36.76 -28.43 -8.50
N GLU A 59 37.30 -27.29 -8.08
CA GLU A 59 38.67 -27.13 -7.66
C GLU A 59 38.78 -26.47 -6.28
N THR A 60 37.98 -25.45 -6.03
CA THR A 60 37.98 -24.65 -4.80
C THR A 60 36.56 -24.29 -4.37
N TRP A 61 36.44 -23.74 -3.16
CA TRP A 61 35.17 -23.17 -2.69
C TRP A 61 35.10 -21.70 -3.06
N ASP A 62 34.03 -21.34 -3.81
CA ASP A 62 33.67 -19.96 -4.06
C ASP A 62 32.77 -19.46 -2.94
N GLU A 63 32.99 -18.24 -2.46
CA GLU A 63 32.11 -17.56 -1.53
C GLU A 63 31.00 -16.85 -2.34
N VAL A 64 29.76 -17.33 -2.24
CA VAL A 64 28.61 -16.74 -2.94
C VAL A 64 27.68 -16.09 -1.91
N GLU A 65 27.29 -14.85 -2.13
CA GLU A 65 26.33 -14.16 -1.26
C GLU A 65 25.01 -14.92 -1.16
N ASP A 66 24.41 -14.95 0.04
CA ASP A 66 23.12 -15.59 0.28
C ASP A 66 22.08 -14.57 0.75
N HIS A 67 21.31 -14.08 -0.19
CA HIS A 67 20.18 -13.18 0.05
C HIS A 67 18.84 -13.88 -0.04
N ARG A 68 18.79 -15.21 0.00
CA ARG A 68 17.54 -15.98 -0.03
C ARG A 68 16.59 -15.55 1.07
N LYS A 69 15.29 -15.43 0.73
CA LYS A 69 14.19 -14.93 1.58
C LYS A 69 14.26 -13.44 1.88
N GLN A 70 15.26 -12.70 1.38
CA GLN A 70 15.28 -11.26 1.51
C GLN A 70 14.30 -10.65 0.51
N GLU A 71 13.46 -9.76 1.00
CA GLU A 71 12.57 -8.96 0.17
C GLU A 71 13.32 -7.76 -0.41
N TYR A 72 13.01 -7.43 -1.67
CA TYR A 72 13.59 -6.29 -2.36
C TYR A 72 12.63 -5.69 -3.39
N TRP A 73 12.90 -4.44 -3.79
CA TRP A 73 12.25 -3.71 -4.86
C TRP A 73 13.29 -3.25 -5.87
N LEU A 74 12.85 -2.98 -7.10
CA LEU A 74 13.71 -2.43 -8.14
C LEU A 74 13.47 -0.91 -8.29
N PRO A 75 14.43 -0.15 -8.86
CA PRO A 75 14.29 1.31 -9.01
C PRO A 75 13.06 1.76 -9.80
N GLU A 76 12.57 0.94 -10.71
CA GLU A 76 11.37 1.20 -11.51
C GLU A 76 10.05 0.92 -10.79
N ASP A 77 10.08 0.27 -9.63
CA ASP A 77 8.89 -0.04 -8.85
C ASP A 77 8.29 1.24 -8.26
N LYS A 78 6.96 1.31 -8.31
CA LYS A 78 6.21 2.43 -7.76
C LYS A 78 5.69 2.11 -6.36
N TYR A 79 5.25 3.12 -5.67
CA TYR A 79 4.55 2.96 -4.40
C TYR A 79 3.44 1.89 -4.50
N GLY A 80 3.42 0.99 -3.52
CA GLY A 80 2.46 -0.11 -3.47
C GLY A 80 2.83 -1.32 -4.34
N ALA A 81 3.97 -1.31 -5.04
CA ALA A 81 4.47 -2.49 -5.71
C ALA A 81 4.77 -3.60 -4.69
N PRO A 82 4.39 -4.86 -4.97
CA PRO A 82 4.70 -5.98 -4.08
C PRO A 82 6.21 -6.22 -4.03
N ALA A 83 6.69 -6.59 -2.84
CA ALA A 83 8.07 -7.04 -2.70
C ALA A 83 8.35 -8.28 -3.56
N ARG A 84 9.55 -8.34 -4.11
CA ARG A 84 10.12 -9.56 -4.67
C ARG A 84 10.93 -10.26 -3.58
N GLU A 85 10.95 -11.59 -3.63
CA GLU A 85 11.76 -12.40 -2.72
C GLU A 85 12.93 -13.03 -3.48
N MET A 86 14.13 -12.93 -2.94
CA MET A 86 15.30 -13.64 -3.46
C MET A 86 15.13 -15.14 -3.21
N LYS A 87 15.15 -15.94 -4.28
CA LYS A 87 14.94 -17.40 -4.21
C LYS A 87 16.23 -18.21 -4.36
N GLU A 88 17.19 -17.65 -5.06
CA GLU A 88 18.47 -18.30 -5.36
C GLU A 88 19.61 -17.61 -4.61
N ILE A 89 20.73 -18.32 -4.45
CA ILE A 89 21.95 -17.73 -3.93
C ILE A 89 22.52 -16.76 -4.96
N GLY A 90 23.21 -15.73 -4.48
CA GLY A 90 23.82 -14.71 -5.30
C GLY A 90 23.58 -13.31 -4.78
N PRO A 91 24.23 -12.32 -5.37
CA PRO A 91 24.00 -10.93 -5.01
C PRO A 91 22.59 -10.49 -5.36
N LEU A 92 22.09 -9.49 -4.63
CA LEU A 92 20.85 -8.83 -5.02
C LEU A 92 20.99 -8.22 -6.43
N PRO A 93 19.89 -8.11 -7.19
CA PRO A 93 19.87 -7.42 -8.48
C PRO A 93 20.46 -6.01 -8.37
N GLU A 94 21.09 -5.54 -9.43
CA GLU A 94 21.68 -4.19 -9.47
C GLU A 94 20.58 -3.13 -9.18
N GLY A 95 20.90 -2.23 -8.25
CA GLY A 95 19.96 -1.19 -7.82
C GLY A 95 18.82 -1.66 -6.91
N ALA A 96 18.83 -2.92 -6.46
CA ALA A 96 17.80 -3.42 -5.54
C ALA A 96 17.73 -2.57 -4.26
N MET A 97 16.52 -2.21 -3.87
CA MET A 97 16.19 -1.48 -2.65
C MET A 97 15.62 -2.45 -1.61
N LEU A 98 16.05 -2.31 -0.36
CA LEU A 98 15.56 -3.12 0.78
C LEU A 98 14.35 -2.48 1.50
N THR A 99 13.92 -1.34 1.02
CA THR A 99 12.75 -0.62 1.51
C THR A 99 11.76 -0.41 0.38
N ALA A 100 10.48 -0.52 0.70
CA ALA A 100 9.43 -0.27 -0.29
C ALA A 100 9.54 1.15 -0.86
N PRO A 101 9.22 1.35 -2.15
CA PRO A 101 9.17 2.67 -2.75
C PRO A 101 8.18 3.58 -2.01
N GLU A 102 8.59 4.77 -1.69
CA GLU A 102 7.74 5.80 -1.10
C GLU A 102 6.90 6.50 -2.17
N ARG A 103 5.80 7.10 -1.75
CA ARG A 103 5.01 7.96 -2.64
C ARG A 103 5.84 9.17 -3.05
N THR A 104 5.79 9.51 -4.31
CA THR A 104 6.30 10.79 -4.78
C THR A 104 5.46 11.95 -4.23
N LEU A 105 6.02 13.13 -4.11
CA LEU A 105 5.28 14.31 -3.66
C LEU A 105 4.03 14.57 -4.52
N GLU A 106 4.12 14.35 -5.82
CA GLU A 106 2.98 14.49 -6.74
C GLU A 106 1.86 13.48 -6.46
N GLU A 107 2.20 12.24 -6.13
CA GLU A 107 1.22 11.22 -5.73
C GLU A 107 0.55 11.56 -4.39
N VAL A 108 1.30 12.10 -3.43
CA VAL A 108 0.76 12.58 -2.15
C VAL A 108 -0.20 13.74 -2.39
N LYS A 109 0.19 14.73 -3.20
CA LYS A 109 -0.66 15.86 -3.58
C LYS A 109 -1.95 15.41 -4.26
N ALA A 110 -1.85 14.51 -5.24
CA ALA A 110 -3.02 14.00 -5.96
C ALA A 110 -3.99 13.26 -5.03
N ALA A 111 -3.47 12.44 -4.12
CA ALA A 111 -4.27 11.72 -3.12
C ALA A 111 -4.98 12.71 -2.18
N LYS A 112 -4.28 13.73 -1.69
CA LYS A 112 -4.86 14.74 -0.79
C LYS A 112 -5.93 15.58 -1.46
N ILE A 113 -5.73 15.99 -2.72
CA ILE A 113 -6.75 16.70 -3.49
C ILE A 113 -8.00 15.84 -3.68
N ALA A 114 -7.84 14.53 -3.92
CA ALA A 114 -8.97 13.61 -4.03
C ALA A 114 -9.73 13.46 -2.70
N GLU A 115 -9.01 13.38 -1.56
CA GLU A 115 -9.57 13.35 -0.20
C GLU A 115 -10.40 14.61 0.08
N LEU A 116 -9.81 15.79 -0.10
CA LEU A 116 -10.48 17.08 0.11
C LEU A 116 -11.72 17.24 -0.79
N LYS A 117 -11.64 16.73 -2.03
CA LYS A 117 -12.79 16.71 -2.94
C LYS A 117 -13.91 15.82 -2.41
N ALA A 118 -13.58 14.62 -1.95
CA ALA A 118 -14.55 13.68 -1.41
C ALA A 118 -15.23 14.23 -0.14
N GLU A 119 -14.45 14.89 0.72
CA GLU A 119 -14.98 15.58 1.91
C GLU A 119 -15.94 16.70 1.54
N ARG A 120 -15.60 17.53 0.55
CA ARG A 120 -16.51 18.56 0.04
C ARG A 120 -17.81 17.95 -0.48
N ASP A 121 -17.70 16.93 -1.33
CA ASP A 121 -18.85 16.29 -1.97
C ASP A 121 -19.78 15.65 -0.92
N SER A 122 -19.21 15.07 0.13
CA SER A 122 -19.98 14.54 1.27
C SER A 122 -20.73 15.63 2.03
N LYS A 123 -20.05 16.75 2.32
CA LYS A 123 -20.64 17.89 3.04
C LYS A 123 -21.73 18.61 2.22
N GLU A 124 -21.70 18.53 0.89
CA GLU A 124 -22.72 19.14 0.03
C GLU A 124 -24.10 18.50 0.15
N VAL A 125 -24.14 17.19 0.43
CA VAL A 125 -25.38 16.42 0.54
C VAL A 125 -25.86 16.22 1.98
N GLU A 126 -25.13 16.77 2.97
CA GLU A 126 -25.56 16.72 4.36
C GLU A 126 -26.92 17.39 4.56
N PRO A 127 -27.73 16.91 5.50
CA PRO A 127 -28.99 17.57 5.87
C PRO A 127 -28.76 19.04 6.28
N ILE A 128 -29.76 19.86 6.09
CA ILE A 128 -29.72 21.28 6.41
C ILE A 128 -30.79 21.67 7.40
N THR A 129 -30.43 22.49 8.38
CA THR A 129 -31.38 23.04 9.35
C THR A 129 -32.02 24.33 8.82
N TYR A 130 -33.35 24.35 8.80
CA TYR A 130 -34.18 25.54 8.49
C TYR A 130 -35.35 25.62 9.46
N ASN A 131 -35.62 26.79 10.02
CA ASN A 131 -36.69 27.02 11.00
C ASN A 131 -36.76 25.96 12.14
N GLY A 132 -35.62 25.48 12.61
CA GLY A 132 -35.52 24.51 13.69
C GLY A 132 -35.71 23.04 13.27
N ASN A 133 -36.05 22.76 12.01
CA ASN A 133 -36.20 21.42 11.47
C ASN A 133 -35.01 21.06 10.61
N LEU A 134 -34.70 19.75 10.54
CA LEU A 134 -33.62 19.20 9.74
C LEU A 134 -34.18 18.59 8.44
N TYR A 135 -33.68 19.03 7.29
CA TYR A 135 -34.15 18.60 5.98
C TYR A 135 -33.04 17.84 5.25
N ASP A 136 -33.37 16.66 4.71
CA ASP A 136 -32.49 15.95 3.79
C ASP A 136 -32.23 16.77 2.52
N TYR A 137 -31.01 16.65 1.98
CA TYR A 137 -30.65 17.32 0.74
C TYR A 137 -29.78 16.45 -0.17
N ASP A 138 -29.97 15.16 -0.15
CA ASP A 138 -29.45 14.28 -1.19
C ASP A 138 -30.15 14.51 -2.55
N ASP A 139 -29.70 13.82 -3.59
CA ASP A 139 -30.25 13.97 -4.93
C ASP A 139 -31.76 13.72 -4.97
N LYS A 140 -32.25 12.69 -4.24
CA LYS A 140 -33.65 12.35 -4.17
C LYS A 140 -34.50 13.40 -3.42
N ALA A 141 -33.95 13.90 -2.31
CA ALA A 141 -34.62 14.97 -1.55
C ALA A 141 -34.67 16.25 -2.38
N ARG A 142 -33.66 16.60 -3.12
CA ARG A 142 -33.64 17.76 -4.03
C ARG A 142 -34.68 17.66 -5.13
N GLU A 143 -34.85 16.49 -5.74
CA GLU A 143 -35.92 16.25 -6.72
C GLU A 143 -37.30 16.42 -6.11
N ARG A 144 -37.53 15.87 -4.90
CA ARG A 144 -38.76 16.03 -4.15
C ARG A 144 -39.07 17.49 -3.81
N ILE A 145 -38.07 18.23 -3.33
CA ILE A 145 -38.19 19.66 -3.01
C ILE A 145 -38.62 20.45 -4.25
N ASN A 146 -37.97 20.25 -5.39
CA ASN A 146 -38.27 20.94 -6.62
C ASN A 146 -39.69 20.61 -7.12
N ALA A 147 -40.12 19.36 -7.08
CA ALA A 147 -41.47 18.95 -7.45
C ALA A 147 -42.53 19.55 -6.52
N ALA A 148 -42.27 19.60 -5.20
CA ALA A 148 -43.18 20.18 -4.23
C ALA A 148 -43.34 21.70 -4.41
N ILE A 149 -42.26 22.43 -4.72
CA ILE A 149 -42.31 23.85 -5.02
C ILE A 149 -43.25 24.10 -6.19
N ILE A 150 -43.14 23.37 -7.28
CA ILE A 150 -43.99 23.51 -8.47
C ILE A 150 -45.45 23.23 -8.12
N ALA A 151 -45.73 22.14 -7.37
CA ALA A 151 -47.06 21.77 -6.96
C ALA A 151 -47.74 22.83 -6.08
N LEU A 152 -46.99 23.40 -5.11
CA LEU A 152 -47.47 24.43 -4.20
C LEU A 152 -47.74 25.77 -4.93
N GLU A 153 -46.88 26.13 -5.89
CA GLU A 153 -47.09 27.34 -6.71
C GLU A 153 -48.35 27.25 -7.57
N LEU A 154 -48.69 26.06 -8.09
CA LEU A 154 -49.90 25.81 -8.84
C LEU A 154 -51.19 25.86 -7.97
N GLN A 155 -51.04 25.56 -6.66
CA GLN A 155 -52.14 25.63 -5.70
C GLN A 155 -52.44 27.05 -5.22
N GLY A 156 -51.50 27.98 -5.37
CA GLY A 156 -51.64 29.37 -5.03
C GLY A 156 -50.99 29.78 -3.71
N GLU A 157 -51.11 31.08 -3.40
CA GLU A 157 -50.48 31.68 -2.22
C GLU A 157 -50.99 31.04 -0.90
N GLY A 158 -50.05 30.71 -0.01
CA GLY A 158 -50.36 30.12 1.30
C GLY A 158 -50.62 28.62 1.29
N ALA A 159 -50.54 27.95 0.13
CA ALA A 159 -50.63 26.49 0.07
C ALA A 159 -49.50 25.82 0.86
N THR A 160 -49.80 24.75 1.55
CA THR A 160 -48.86 23.96 2.33
C THR A 160 -48.92 22.47 1.99
N ILE A 161 -47.86 21.77 2.26
CA ILE A 161 -47.78 20.31 2.16
C ILE A 161 -47.09 19.75 3.43
N ASP A 162 -47.53 18.60 3.91
CA ASP A 162 -46.90 17.90 4.99
C ASP A 162 -45.60 17.30 4.50
N TRP A 163 -44.50 17.58 5.24
CA TRP A 163 -43.16 17.18 4.91
C TRP A 163 -42.53 16.40 6.04
N THR A 164 -42.01 15.21 5.76
CA THR A 164 -41.24 14.43 6.71
C THR A 164 -39.79 14.92 6.68
N THR A 165 -39.30 15.34 7.82
CA THR A 165 -37.94 15.86 8.05
C THR A 165 -36.90 14.73 8.17
N ALA A 166 -35.60 15.04 8.17
CA ALA A 166 -34.52 14.06 8.24
C ALA A 166 -34.51 13.24 9.54
N ASP A 167 -35.12 13.76 10.61
CA ASP A 167 -35.29 13.07 11.91
C ASP A 167 -36.66 12.34 12.01
N ASN A 168 -37.36 12.17 10.88
CA ASN A 168 -38.68 11.52 10.75
C ASN A 168 -39.79 12.20 11.55
N ALA A 169 -39.70 13.51 11.75
CA ALA A 169 -40.78 14.30 12.25
C ALA A 169 -41.59 14.91 11.07
N ASP A 170 -42.87 15.16 11.29
CA ASP A 170 -43.70 15.81 10.28
C ASP A 170 -43.81 17.31 10.55
N THR A 171 -43.69 18.09 9.49
CA THR A 171 -43.87 19.55 9.53
C THR A 171 -44.61 20.02 8.29
N SER A 172 -45.30 21.14 8.38
CA SER A 172 -45.99 21.75 7.22
C SER A 172 -45.07 22.80 6.59
N VAL A 173 -44.87 22.72 5.28
CA VAL A 173 -44.00 23.64 4.52
C VAL A 173 -44.72 24.32 3.39
N THR A 174 -44.37 25.57 3.11
CA THR A 174 -44.80 26.35 1.94
C THR A 174 -43.74 26.27 0.82
N ALA A 175 -44.11 26.73 -0.39
CA ALA A 175 -43.15 26.89 -1.49
C ALA A 175 -42.01 27.84 -1.11
N THR A 176 -42.28 28.85 -0.28
CA THR A 176 -41.25 29.80 0.20
C THR A 176 -40.25 29.11 1.12
N ASP A 177 -40.71 28.27 2.06
CA ASP A 177 -39.84 27.52 2.95
C ASP A 177 -38.88 26.62 2.15
N LEU A 178 -39.42 25.86 1.19
CA LEU A 178 -38.61 24.98 0.34
C LEU A 178 -37.60 25.75 -0.53
N LYS A 179 -37.98 26.94 -1.04
CA LYS A 179 -37.02 27.83 -1.75
C LYS A 179 -35.91 28.34 -0.83
N MET A 180 -36.26 28.66 0.42
CA MET A 180 -35.29 29.13 1.40
C MET A 180 -34.30 28.01 1.79
N ILE A 181 -34.76 26.76 1.85
CA ILE A 181 -33.89 25.58 2.03
C ILE A 181 -32.88 25.50 0.87
N ILE A 182 -33.35 25.61 -0.40
CA ILE A 182 -32.46 25.60 -1.57
C ILE A 182 -31.45 26.76 -1.50
N ALA A 183 -31.92 27.96 -1.14
CA ALA A 183 -31.05 29.14 -1.00
C ALA A 183 -29.95 28.93 0.08
N ALA A 184 -30.32 28.36 1.22
CA ALA A 184 -29.38 28.05 2.30
C ALA A 184 -28.33 27.02 1.86
N VAL A 185 -28.74 25.99 1.13
CA VAL A 185 -27.82 25.01 0.55
C VAL A 185 -26.90 25.65 -0.48
N ALA A 186 -27.39 26.53 -1.34
CA ALA A 186 -26.56 27.25 -2.33
C ALA A 186 -25.46 28.08 -1.64
N VAL A 187 -25.78 28.71 -0.50
CA VAL A 187 -24.77 29.44 0.31
C VAL A 187 -23.76 28.48 0.91
N ARG A 188 -24.21 27.31 1.45
CA ARG A 188 -23.29 26.27 1.95
C ARG A 188 -22.37 25.76 0.85
N SER A 189 -22.93 25.37 -0.30
CA SER A 189 -22.15 24.89 -1.44
C SER A 189 -21.09 25.89 -1.87
N ASN A 190 -21.42 27.15 -2.02
CA ASN A 190 -20.45 28.19 -2.38
C ASN A 190 -19.32 28.32 -1.35
N LYS A 191 -19.61 28.21 -0.05
CA LYS A 191 -18.57 28.21 1.01
C LYS A 191 -17.67 26.99 0.91
N LEU A 192 -18.25 25.79 0.71
CA LEU A 192 -17.49 24.55 0.56
C LEU A 192 -16.58 24.58 -0.67
N HIS A 193 -17.08 25.04 -1.82
CA HIS A 193 -16.27 25.19 -3.03
C HIS A 193 -15.14 26.22 -2.86
N THR A 194 -15.39 27.33 -2.17
CA THR A 194 -14.36 28.33 -1.88
C THR A 194 -13.29 27.76 -0.95
N ALA A 195 -13.69 27.05 0.12
CA ALA A 195 -12.75 26.42 1.06
C ALA A 195 -11.91 25.34 0.36
N TYR A 196 -12.56 24.48 -0.45
CA TYR A 196 -11.86 23.46 -1.25
C TYR A 196 -10.82 24.07 -2.20
N ARG A 197 -11.17 25.17 -2.91
CA ARG A 197 -10.25 25.84 -3.81
C ARG A 197 -9.00 26.35 -3.08
N ILE A 198 -9.20 26.99 -1.93
CA ILE A 198 -8.09 27.50 -1.09
C ILE A 198 -7.23 26.35 -0.56
N ALA A 199 -7.86 25.26 -0.09
CA ALA A 199 -7.13 24.09 0.38
C ALA A 199 -6.34 23.42 -0.76
N LYS A 200 -6.93 23.29 -1.93
CA LYS A 200 -6.27 22.76 -3.13
C LYS A 200 -5.04 23.60 -3.52
N GLU A 201 -5.15 24.93 -3.54
CA GLU A 201 -4.02 25.84 -3.80
C GLU A 201 -2.87 25.59 -2.80
N LYS A 202 -3.17 25.44 -1.49
CA LYS A 202 -2.17 25.12 -0.47
C LYS A 202 -1.48 23.77 -0.71
N VAL A 203 -2.23 22.73 -1.12
CA VAL A 203 -1.66 21.44 -1.50
C VAL A 203 -0.72 21.57 -2.69
N GLU A 204 -1.11 22.33 -3.72
CA GLU A 204 -0.30 22.54 -4.91
C GLU A 204 1.00 23.32 -4.61
N GLU A 205 0.97 24.28 -3.70
CA GLU A 205 2.13 25.08 -3.27
C GLU A 205 3.05 24.34 -2.28
N ALA A 206 2.57 23.31 -1.60
CA ALA A 206 3.34 22.55 -0.63
C ALA A 206 4.58 21.90 -1.25
N THR A 207 5.70 21.95 -0.53
CA THR A 207 6.99 21.42 -1.01
C THR A 207 7.41 20.13 -0.33
N THR A 208 6.69 19.71 0.73
CA THR A 208 6.94 18.45 1.44
C THR A 208 5.65 17.66 1.61
N ALA A 209 5.76 16.34 1.75
CA ALA A 209 4.63 15.48 2.04
C ALA A 209 3.93 15.85 3.36
N ALA A 210 4.69 16.24 4.38
CA ALA A 210 4.16 16.68 5.67
C ALA A 210 3.30 17.95 5.55
N ASP A 211 3.71 18.93 4.73
CA ASP A 211 2.93 20.12 4.48
C ASP A 211 1.62 19.81 3.74
N VAL A 212 1.66 18.87 2.79
CA VAL A 212 0.47 18.38 2.07
C VAL A 212 -0.52 17.76 3.03
N GLU A 213 -0.07 16.83 3.88
CA GLU A 213 -0.92 16.11 4.85
C GLU A 213 -1.55 17.05 5.89
N ALA A 214 -0.89 18.14 6.23
CA ALA A 214 -1.39 19.15 7.18
C ALA A 214 -2.55 20.01 6.64
N VAL A 215 -2.83 19.98 5.34
CA VAL A 215 -3.91 20.79 4.74
C VAL A 215 -5.28 20.18 5.08
N THR A 216 -6.16 21.04 5.61
CA THR A 216 -7.58 20.73 5.89
C THR A 216 -8.46 21.88 5.42
N PHE A 217 -9.79 21.70 5.37
CA PHE A 217 -10.76 22.76 5.14
C PHE A 217 -12.06 22.57 5.93
#